data_de2348eaa8a8093c0610c7b34fd2a075
#
_entry.id   de2348eaa8a8093c0610c7b34fd2a075
#
_cell.length_a   1.000
_cell.length_b   1.000
_cell.length_c   1.000
_cell.angle_alpha   90.00
_cell.angle_beta   90.00
_cell.angle_gamma   90.00
#
_symmetry.space_group_name_H-M   'P 1'
#
loop_
_entity.id
_entity.type
_entity.pdbx_description
1 polymer ?
#
loop_
_entity_poly.entity_id
_entity_poly.type
_entity_poly.pdbx_seq_one_letter_code
_entity_poly.pdbx_strand_id
1 'polypeptide(L)'
;MWLSKKAVNLSEETKTDSMKAKIDCFIPWQSDEQVATTLQQLRQDANVEEIHFLKEDGPGNTQTLQWIAQRAQADYVLLYTKYDTLQLGYHALTRLLTIAQDSDSLMLYADHYIVTPDGTRSPMPLIDCQLGSVRDDFQLGSVLLLRTSVLREYIAQENLHSYHYAALYDLRLFISRRCLPLHVDEFLYTEVEQDTRLSGQKQFDYVDPRNRSRQLEMERACTRHLRAINAYLHGDEYDEVKLHNCIQSLFLSYHSLYP
;
A
#
# COMPACT_ATOMS: atom_id res chain seq x y z
N MET A 1 -68.24 -13.91 -7.68
CA MET A 1 -68.30 -14.76 -6.50
C MET A 1 -67.03 -15.60 -6.44
N TRP A 2 -66.26 -15.45 -5.35
CA TRP A 2 -65.04 -16.14 -5.01
C TRP A 2 -63.72 -15.72 -5.70
N LEU A 3 -63.15 -14.65 -5.14
CA LEU A 3 -61.73 -14.33 -5.20
C LEU A 3 -60.95 -15.23 -4.21
N SER A 4 -60.13 -16.13 -4.73
CA SER A 4 -59.19 -16.89 -3.92
C SER A 4 -57.91 -16.08 -3.77
N LYS A 5 -57.64 -15.57 -2.56
CA LYS A 5 -56.38 -14.97 -2.15
C LYS A 5 -55.33 -16.08 -2.08
N LYS A 6 -54.37 -16.12 -3.01
CA LYS A 6 -53.11 -16.80 -2.81
C LYS A 6 -52.23 -15.88 -1.98
N ALA A 7 -52.07 -16.19 -0.70
CA ALA A 7 -51.03 -15.65 0.13
C ALA A 7 -49.67 -16.15 -0.41
N VAL A 8 -48.90 -15.24 -0.92
CA VAL A 8 -47.46 -15.52 -1.21
C VAL A 8 -46.77 -15.55 0.13
N ASN A 9 -46.36 -16.75 0.57
CA ASN A 9 -45.47 -16.94 1.67
C ASN A 9 -44.10 -16.38 1.27
N LEU A 10 -43.77 -15.20 1.75
CA LEU A 10 -42.39 -14.70 1.85
C LEU A 10 -41.77 -15.37 3.07
N SER A 11 -41.38 -16.60 2.92
CA SER A 11 -40.60 -17.31 3.93
C SER A 11 -39.17 -17.48 3.40
N GLU A 12 -38.27 -17.04 4.26
CA GLU A 12 -36.87 -17.41 4.26
C GLU A 12 -35.99 -16.78 3.18
N GLU A 13 -35.71 -15.47 3.34
CA GLU A 13 -34.39 -14.97 3.10
C GLU A 13 -33.43 -15.78 4.01
N THR A 14 -32.83 -16.79 3.42
CA THR A 14 -31.60 -17.39 3.99
C THR A 14 -30.59 -16.25 4.17
N LYS A 15 -30.49 -15.71 5.39
CA LYS A 15 -29.31 -15.02 5.85
C LYS A 15 -28.16 -16.00 5.69
N THR A 16 -27.51 -15.97 4.54
CA THR A 16 -26.12 -16.37 4.47
C THR A 16 -25.42 -15.43 5.45
N ASP A 17 -25.07 -15.98 6.59
CA ASP A 17 -24.13 -15.37 7.53
C ASP A 17 -22.80 -15.29 6.73
N SER A 18 -22.66 -14.23 5.93
CA SER A 18 -21.42 -13.98 5.21
C SER A 18 -20.38 -13.74 6.30
N MET A 19 -19.50 -14.69 6.51
CA MET A 19 -18.40 -14.52 7.46
C MET A 19 -17.76 -13.16 7.16
N LYS A 20 -17.86 -12.27 8.12
CA LYS A 20 -17.37 -10.90 8.00
C LYS A 20 -15.86 -10.98 7.78
N ALA A 21 -15.36 -10.41 6.69
CA ALA A 21 -13.93 -10.42 6.40
C ALA A 21 -13.11 -9.87 7.56
N LYS A 22 -11.97 -10.47 7.79
CA LYS A 22 -11.07 -10.18 8.91
C LYS A 22 -9.72 -9.68 8.43
N ILE A 23 -8.99 -9.09 9.35
CA ILE A 23 -7.67 -8.47 9.13
C ILE A 23 -6.66 -9.05 10.10
N ASP A 24 -5.52 -9.51 9.59
CA ASP A 24 -4.30 -9.72 10.36
C ASP A 24 -3.42 -8.48 10.25
N CYS A 25 -3.03 -7.93 11.39
CA CYS A 25 -2.24 -6.70 11.47
C CYS A 25 -0.77 -7.02 11.66
N PHE A 26 0.09 -6.41 10.85
CA PHE A 26 1.54 -6.52 10.95
C PHE A 26 2.13 -5.14 11.21
N ILE A 27 2.71 -4.95 12.41
CA ILE A 27 3.21 -3.66 12.88
C ILE A 27 4.69 -3.74 13.28
N PRO A 28 5.53 -2.75 12.96
CA PRO A 28 6.89 -2.69 13.41
C PRO A 28 6.94 -2.57 14.94
N TRP A 29 7.86 -3.31 15.55
CA TRP A 29 8.06 -3.29 16.99
C TRP A 29 9.50 -2.86 17.31
N GLN A 30 9.64 -1.88 18.16
CA GLN A 30 10.92 -1.42 18.70
C GLN A 30 10.93 -1.50 20.23
N SER A 31 9.82 -1.13 20.87
CA SER A 31 9.62 -1.26 22.31
C SER A 31 8.13 -1.40 22.64
N ASP A 32 7.82 -1.90 23.81
CA ASP A 32 6.42 -2.05 24.26
C ASP A 32 5.72 -0.69 24.43
N GLU A 33 6.46 0.35 24.79
CA GLU A 33 5.94 1.72 24.92
C GLU A 33 5.54 2.28 23.54
N GLN A 34 6.38 2.06 22.53
CA GLN A 34 6.13 2.51 21.15
C GLN A 34 4.82 1.93 20.58
N VAL A 35 4.55 0.66 20.81
CA VAL A 35 3.38 -0.02 20.24
C VAL A 35 2.13 0.04 21.12
N ALA A 36 2.23 0.48 22.38
CA ALA A 36 1.17 0.34 23.38
C ALA A 36 -0.17 0.92 22.90
N THR A 37 -0.17 2.17 22.45
CA THR A 37 -1.39 2.86 21.99
C THR A 37 -1.96 2.21 20.73
N THR A 38 -1.12 1.92 19.74
CA THR A 38 -1.50 1.22 18.51
C THR A 38 -2.12 -0.14 18.81
N LEU A 39 -1.47 -0.90 19.68
CA LEU A 39 -1.91 -2.24 20.08
C LEU A 39 -3.25 -2.21 20.82
N GLN A 40 -3.47 -1.22 21.69
CA GLN A 40 -4.73 -1.05 22.40
C GLN A 40 -5.89 -0.83 21.42
N GLN A 41 -5.72 0.04 20.44
CA GLN A 41 -6.77 0.32 19.45
C GLN A 41 -7.05 -0.88 18.54
N LEU A 42 -6.01 -1.54 18.03
CA LEU A 42 -6.16 -2.72 17.17
C LEU A 42 -6.87 -3.87 17.89
N ARG A 43 -6.56 -4.12 19.18
CA ARG A 43 -7.22 -5.16 19.99
C ARG A 43 -8.69 -4.89 20.27
N GLN A 44 -9.12 -3.64 20.21
CA GLN A 44 -10.52 -3.25 20.45
C GLN A 44 -11.36 -3.30 19.16
N ASP A 45 -10.73 -3.37 17.99
CA ASP A 45 -11.45 -3.41 16.71
C ASP A 45 -11.90 -4.83 16.40
N ALA A 46 -13.20 -5.01 16.23
CA ALA A 46 -13.80 -6.31 15.98
C ALA A 46 -13.43 -6.92 14.59
N ASN A 47 -12.83 -6.14 13.70
CA ASN A 47 -12.39 -6.64 12.39
C ASN A 47 -10.98 -7.26 12.45
N VAL A 48 -10.22 -7.02 13.52
CA VAL A 48 -8.87 -7.55 13.69
C VAL A 48 -8.96 -8.98 14.22
N GLU A 49 -8.25 -9.91 13.58
CA GLU A 49 -8.14 -11.32 14.00
C GLU A 49 -6.87 -11.53 14.82
N GLU A 50 -5.71 -11.27 14.22
CA GLU A 50 -4.42 -11.39 14.89
C GLU A 50 -3.55 -10.15 14.70
N ILE A 51 -2.61 -9.93 15.63
CA ILE A 51 -1.63 -8.84 15.58
C ILE A 51 -0.24 -9.44 15.70
N HIS A 52 0.60 -9.17 14.72
CA HIS A 52 1.97 -9.67 14.61
C HIS A 52 2.97 -8.53 14.64
N PHE A 53 4.11 -8.76 15.29
CA PHE A 53 5.19 -7.78 15.39
C PHE A 53 6.31 -8.08 14.40
N LEU A 54 6.69 -7.08 13.63
CA LEU A 54 7.88 -7.09 12.79
C LEU A 54 9.08 -6.62 13.63
N LYS A 55 9.90 -7.57 14.11
CA LYS A 55 10.98 -7.28 15.06
C LYS A 55 12.35 -7.01 14.42
N GLU A 56 12.52 -7.44 13.18
CA GLU A 56 13.79 -7.36 12.46
C GLU A 56 13.65 -6.42 11.28
N ASP A 57 13.75 -6.94 10.07
CA ASP A 57 13.65 -6.11 8.87
C ASP A 57 12.20 -5.67 8.60
N GLY A 58 12.06 -4.47 8.03
CA GLY A 58 10.78 -3.95 7.58
C GLY A 58 10.27 -4.65 6.30
N PRO A 59 9.07 -4.26 5.81
CA PRO A 59 8.42 -4.90 4.65
C PRO A 59 9.16 -4.66 3.31
N GLY A 60 10.23 -3.87 3.31
CA GLY A 60 11.16 -3.77 2.17
C GLY A 60 11.96 -5.04 1.91
N ASN A 61 12.05 -5.95 2.88
CA ASN A 61 12.76 -7.21 2.77
C ASN A 61 11.82 -8.33 2.29
N THR A 62 12.27 -9.12 1.31
CA THR A 62 11.50 -10.25 0.77
C THR A 62 11.22 -11.31 1.84
N GLN A 63 12.16 -11.58 2.73
CA GLN A 63 11.97 -12.57 3.80
C GLN A 63 10.85 -12.14 4.76
N THR A 64 10.75 -10.84 5.05
CA THR A 64 9.67 -10.29 5.86
C THR A 64 8.31 -10.49 5.18
N LEU A 65 8.19 -10.20 3.88
CA LEU A 65 6.95 -10.45 3.14
C LEU A 65 6.60 -11.94 3.06
N GLN A 66 7.59 -12.82 2.93
CA GLN A 66 7.39 -14.27 3.00
C GLN A 66 6.86 -14.70 4.38
N TRP A 67 7.44 -14.16 5.44
CA TRP A 67 7.00 -14.44 6.81
C TRP A 67 5.57 -13.95 7.05
N ILE A 68 5.22 -12.73 6.57
CA ILE A 68 3.85 -12.20 6.63
C ILE A 68 2.89 -13.13 5.88
N ALA A 69 3.20 -13.52 4.64
CA ALA A 69 2.35 -14.39 3.82
C ALA A 69 2.10 -15.77 4.46
N GLN A 70 3.08 -16.30 5.21
CA GLN A 70 2.96 -17.58 5.92
C GLN A 70 2.12 -17.46 7.20
N ARG A 71 2.16 -16.31 7.87
CA ARG A 71 1.46 -16.07 9.13
C ARG A 71 0.02 -15.62 8.93
N ALA A 72 -0.23 -14.79 7.92
CA ALA A 72 -1.55 -14.26 7.67
C ALA A 72 -2.57 -15.38 7.39
N GLN A 73 -3.65 -15.42 8.17
CA GLN A 73 -4.77 -16.35 8.01
C GLN A 73 -6.06 -15.63 7.60
N ALA A 74 -6.20 -14.36 8.01
CA ALA A 74 -7.33 -13.51 7.66
C ALA A 74 -7.40 -13.20 6.15
N ASP A 75 -8.54 -12.70 5.69
CA ASP A 75 -8.78 -12.34 4.27
C ASP A 75 -7.88 -11.19 3.81
N TYR A 76 -7.54 -10.29 4.75
CA TYR A 76 -6.74 -9.11 4.51
C TYR A 76 -5.58 -9.00 5.51
N VAL A 77 -4.50 -8.42 5.03
CA VAL A 77 -3.34 -8.01 5.82
C VAL A 77 -3.35 -6.48 5.92
N LEU A 78 -3.34 -5.94 7.12
CA LEU A 78 -2.99 -4.56 7.38
C LEU A 78 -1.49 -4.49 7.68
N LEU A 79 -0.77 -3.77 6.85
CA LEU A 79 0.65 -3.55 7.00
C LEU A 79 0.90 -2.10 7.41
N TYR A 80 1.42 -1.90 8.62
CA TYR A 80 1.94 -0.62 9.05
C TYR A 80 3.45 -0.56 8.81
N THR A 81 3.95 0.51 8.18
CA THR A 81 5.32 0.55 7.67
C THR A 81 6.26 1.46 8.46
N LYS A 82 5.77 2.13 9.50
CA LYS A 82 6.53 3.08 10.34
C LYS A 82 6.61 2.64 11.80
N TYR A 83 7.60 3.16 12.51
CA TYR A 83 7.75 2.98 13.95
C TYR A 83 7.01 4.04 14.77
N ASP A 84 6.39 5.02 14.13
CA ASP A 84 5.56 6.03 14.78
C ASP A 84 4.30 5.40 15.39
N THR A 85 3.66 6.09 16.35
CA THR A 85 2.41 5.60 16.92
C THR A 85 1.28 5.76 15.91
N LEU A 86 0.63 4.65 15.55
CA LEU A 86 -0.57 4.64 14.73
C LEU A 86 -1.81 4.88 15.60
N GLN A 87 -2.61 5.86 15.25
CA GLN A 87 -3.94 6.09 15.80
C GLN A 87 -4.98 5.96 14.71
N LEU A 88 -5.87 4.98 14.85
CA LEU A 88 -6.95 4.75 13.90
C LEU A 88 -8.07 5.78 14.10
N GLY A 89 -8.65 6.24 13.00
CA GLY A 89 -9.87 7.03 13.00
C GLY A 89 -11.10 6.19 13.35
N TYR A 90 -12.23 6.86 13.57
CA TYR A 90 -13.48 6.19 13.90
C TYR A 90 -13.91 5.26 12.77
N HIS A 91 -14.11 3.98 13.07
CA HIS A 91 -14.44 2.92 12.11
C HIS A 91 -13.49 2.78 10.90
N ALA A 92 -12.24 3.21 11.01
CA ALA A 92 -11.27 3.20 9.91
C ALA A 92 -11.12 1.82 9.26
N LEU A 93 -10.94 0.76 10.05
CA LEU A 93 -10.77 -0.60 9.53
C LEU A 93 -12.06 -1.13 8.88
N THR A 94 -13.21 -0.84 9.47
CA THR A 94 -14.50 -1.18 8.86
C THR A 94 -14.67 -0.50 7.51
N ARG A 95 -14.29 0.77 7.41
CA ARG A 95 -14.36 1.55 6.16
C ARG A 95 -13.44 0.98 5.10
N LEU A 96 -12.19 0.71 5.45
CA LEU A 96 -11.20 0.09 4.54
C LEU A 96 -11.69 -1.28 4.04
N LEU A 97 -12.20 -2.14 4.92
CA LEU A 97 -12.72 -3.45 4.54
C LEU A 97 -13.93 -3.35 3.60
N THR A 98 -14.88 -2.46 3.91
CA THR A 98 -16.05 -2.26 3.05
C THR A 98 -15.63 -1.86 1.65
N ILE A 99 -14.73 -0.85 1.53
CA ILE A 99 -14.22 -0.41 0.23
C ILE A 99 -13.46 -1.53 -0.48
N ALA A 100 -12.62 -2.28 0.25
CA ALA A 100 -11.87 -3.40 -0.33
C ALA A 100 -12.76 -4.50 -0.92
N GLN A 101 -13.86 -4.81 -0.23
CA GLN A 101 -14.84 -5.79 -0.68
C GLN A 101 -15.68 -5.29 -1.85
N ASP A 102 -16.19 -4.06 -1.76
CA ASP A 102 -17.05 -3.46 -2.77
C ASP A 102 -16.33 -3.20 -4.10
N SER A 103 -15.03 -2.81 -4.03
CA SER A 103 -14.21 -2.53 -5.21
C SER A 103 -13.44 -3.73 -5.75
N ASP A 104 -13.44 -4.86 -5.04
CA ASP A 104 -12.58 -6.03 -5.31
C ASP A 104 -11.09 -5.70 -5.39
N SER A 105 -10.66 -4.63 -4.71
CA SER A 105 -9.27 -4.14 -4.76
C SER A 105 -8.30 -5.09 -4.07
N LEU A 106 -7.10 -5.18 -4.63
CA LEU A 106 -6.01 -6.01 -4.11
C LEU A 106 -5.15 -5.27 -3.07
N MET A 107 -5.10 -3.94 -3.14
CA MET A 107 -4.33 -3.08 -2.26
C MET A 107 -5.04 -1.73 -2.11
N LEU A 108 -5.21 -1.27 -0.87
CA LEU A 108 -5.76 0.04 -0.53
C LEU A 108 -4.78 0.83 0.32
N TYR A 109 -4.86 2.16 0.19
CA TYR A 109 -4.19 3.14 1.03
C TYR A 109 -5.10 4.36 1.22
N ALA A 110 -4.83 5.17 2.25
CA ALA A 110 -5.74 6.26 2.60
C ALA A 110 -4.98 7.51 3.04
N ASP A 111 -5.66 8.66 2.97
CA ASP A 111 -5.19 9.89 3.56
C ASP A 111 -5.02 9.76 5.07
N HIS A 112 -4.15 10.58 5.63
CA HIS A 112 -3.85 10.53 7.05
C HIS A 112 -3.45 11.91 7.60
N TYR A 113 -3.36 11.99 8.91
CA TYR A 113 -2.75 13.11 9.59
C TYR A 113 -1.39 12.71 10.14
N ILE A 114 -0.50 13.70 10.26
CA ILE A 114 0.74 13.59 11.01
C ILE A 114 0.63 14.52 12.21
N VAL A 115 1.01 14.03 13.38
CA VAL A 115 1.19 14.82 14.60
C VAL A 115 2.66 14.80 14.94
N THR A 116 3.28 15.97 14.89
CA THR A 116 4.68 16.16 15.24
C THR A 116 4.89 16.19 16.76
N PRO A 117 6.11 16.01 17.29
CA PRO A 117 6.37 15.98 18.73
C PRO A 117 5.96 17.25 19.49
N ASP A 118 5.84 18.40 18.82
CA ASP A 118 5.32 19.66 19.37
C ASP A 118 3.78 19.69 19.46
N GLY A 119 3.11 18.63 19.01
CA GLY A 119 1.64 18.52 19.00
C GLY A 119 0.96 19.13 17.76
N THR A 120 1.72 19.64 16.78
CA THR A 120 1.13 20.19 15.56
C THR A 120 0.55 19.06 14.71
N ARG A 121 -0.74 19.16 14.37
CA ARG A 121 -1.44 18.20 13.50
C ARG A 121 -1.55 18.77 12.08
N SER A 122 -1.03 18.04 11.11
CA SER A 122 -1.05 18.41 9.70
C SER A 122 -1.74 17.33 8.85
N PRO A 123 -2.62 17.69 7.91
CA PRO A 123 -3.19 16.75 6.96
C PRO A 123 -2.13 16.33 5.94
N MET A 124 -2.13 15.06 5.59
CA MET A 124 -1.33 14.47 4.51
C MET A 124 -2.26 13.81 3.49
N PRO A 125 -2.87 14.62 2.59
CA PRO A 125 -3.60 14.08 1.48
C PRO A 125 -2.65 13.38 0.52
N LEU A 126 -3.06 12.24 0.01
CA LEU A 126 -2.31 11.45 -0.96
C LEU A 126 -2.89 11.65 -2.36
N ILE A 127 -2.21 11.12 -3.36
CA ILE A 127 -2.67 11.17 -4.74
C ILE A 127 -3.03 9.78 -5.25
N ASP A 128 -3.95 9.73 -6.21
CA ASP A 128 -4.34 8.49 -6.85
C ASP A 128 -3.16 7.82 -7.58
N CYS A 129 -3.03 6.53 -7.39
CA CYS A 129 -2.11 5.73 -8.18
C CYS A 129 -2.63 5.64 -9.62
N GLN A 130 -1.83 6.06 -10.57
CA GLN A 130 -2.18 6.06 -12.00
C GLN A 130 -1.36 5.03 -12.76
N LEU A 131 -1.82 4.68 -13.95
CA LEU A 131 -1.04 3.87 -14.86
C LEU A 131 0.27 4.61 -15.19
N GLY A 132 1.39 3.97 -14.91
CA GLY A 132 2.71 4.59 -15.06
C GLY A 132 3.27 5.24 -13.78
N SER A 133 2.58 5.18 -12.65
CA SER A 133 3.12 5.59 -11.34
C SER A 133 4.18 4.61 -10.85
N VAL A 134 5.32 4.53 -11.59
CA VAL A 134 6.39 3.56 -11.33
C VAL A 134 7.49 4.06 -10.39
N ARG A 135 7.42 5.32 -9.94
CA ARG A 135 8.43 5.88 -9.03
C ARG A 135 8.46 5.12 -7.71
N ASP A 136 9.65 4.85 -7.19
CA ASP A 136 9.86 4.15 -5.92
C ASP A 136 9.47 4.99 -4.70
N ASP A 137 9.51 6.32 -4.84
CA ASP A 137 9.11 7.31 -3.82
C ASP A 137 7.62 7.69 -3.89
N PHE A 138 6.80 6.99 -4.68
CA PHE A 138 5.36 7.23 -4.72
C PHE A 138 4.73 6.96 -3.35
N GLN A 139 4.07 8.00 -2.81
CA GLN A 139 3.54 7.96 -1.45
C GLN A 139 2.21 7.21 -1.39
N LEU A 140 2.20 6.10 -0.65
CA LEU A 140 1.00 5.32 -0.32
C LEU A 140 0.61 5.47 1.16
N GLY A 141 1.21 6.43 1.88
CA GLY A 141 1.08 6.50 3.34
C GLY A 141 1.82 5.35 4.04
N SER A 142 1.49 5.14 5.30
CA SER A 142 2.12 4.11 6.13
C SER A 142 1.21 2.92 6.46
N VAL A 143 -0.08 3.04 6.23
CA VAL A 143 -1.06 1.96 6.40
C VAL A 143 -1.50 1.45 5.04
N LEU A 144 -1.23 0.18 4.78
CA LEU A 144 -1.63 -0.51 3.56
C LEU A 144 -2.54 -1.66 3.93
N LEU A 145 -3.72 -1.75 3.29
CA LEU A 145 -4.57 -2.93 3.38
C LEU A 145 -4.39 -3.78 2.12
N LEU A 146 -3.94 -5.01 2.29
CA LEU A 146 -3.62 -5.95 1.23
C LEU A 146 -4.55 -7.15 1.29
N ARG A 147 -5.04 -7.64 0.17
CA ARG A 147 -5.70 -8.94 0.12
C ARG A 147 -4.65 -10.04 0.36
N THR A 148 -4.88 -10.91 1.32
CA THR A 148 -3.92 -11.96 1.70
C THR A 148 -3.57 -12.88 0.53
N SER A 149 -4.54 -13.18 -0.33
CA SER A 149 -4.32 -14.02 -1.52
C SER A 149 -3.29 -13.44 -2.47
N VAL A 150 -3.31 -12.11 -2.73
CA VAL A 150 -2.34 -11.49 -3.66
C VAL A 150 -0.93 -11.46 -3.10
N LEU A 151 -0.78 -11.34 -1.78
CA LEU A 151 0.52 -11.46 -1.13
C LEU A 151 1.09 -12.87 -1.27
N ARG A 152 0.26 -13.88 -1.06
CA ARG A 152 0.66 -15.29 -1.26
C ARG A 152 1.04 -15.57 -2.72
N GLU A 153 0.27 -15.06 -3.68
CA GLU A 153 0.59 -15.18 -5.10
C GLU A 153 1.92 -14.50 -5.47
N TYR A 154 2.18 -13.31 -4.89
CA TYR A 154 3.45 -12.62 -5.09
C TYR A 154 4.63 -13.47 -4.60
N ILE A 155 4.51 -14.05 -3.41
CA ILE A 155 5.57 -14.89 -2.82
C ILE A 155 5.75 -16.22 -3.57
N ALA A 156 4.69 -16.74 -4.19
CA ALA A 156 4.73 -18.02 -4.93
C ALA A 156 5.34 -17.90 -6.33
N GLN A 157 5.78 -16.70 -6.77
CA GLN A 157 6.41 -16.54 -8.08
C GLN A 157 7.72 -17.35 -8.19
N GLU A 158 7.88 -18.12 -9.25
CA GLU A 158 9.11 -18.91 -9.50
C GLU A 158 10.37 -18.03 -9.57
N ASN A 159 10.24 -16.82 -10.10
CA ASN A 159 11.33 -15.87 -10.29
C ASN A 159 11.26 -14.71 -9.28
N LEU A 160 10.87 -15.00 -8.03
CA LEU A 160 10.86 -13.99 -6.99
C LEU A 160 12.30 -13.59 -6.65
N HIS A 161 12.60 -12.29 -6.78
CA HIS A 161 13.91 -11.78 -6.36
C HIS A 161 13.97 -11.60 -4.85
N SER A 162 15.14 -11.90 -4.28
CA SER A 162 15.44 -11.56 -2.90
C SER A 162 15.91 -10.11 -2.82
N TYR A 163 15.11 -9.27 -2.20
CA TYR A 163 15.39 -7.87 -1.94
C TYR A 163 15.58 -7.64 -0.44
N HIS A 164 16.46 -6.71 -0.08
CA HIS A 164 16.57 -6.19 1.28
C HIS A 164 15.74 -4.92 1.45
N TYR A 165 15.51 -4.16 0.37
CA TYR A 165 14.87 -2.84 0.43
C TYR A 165 13.68 -2.69 -0.52
N ALA A 166 13.63 -3.42 -1.62
CA ALA A 166 12.69 -3.17 -2.70
C ALA A 166 11.47 -4.13 -2.73
N ALA A 167 11.32 -5.04 -1.75
CA ALA A 167 10.27 -6.06 -1.82
C ALA A 167 8.85 -5.47 -1.80
N LEU A 168 8.57 -4.49 -0.94
CA LEU A 168 7.26 -3.83 -0.90
C LEU A 168 6.99 -3.02 -2.18
N TYR A 169 8.02 -2.38 -2.71
CA TYR A 169 7.94 -1.68 -3.99
C TYR A 169 7.64 -2.64 -5.14
N ASP A 170 8.35 -3.76 -5.22
CA ASP A 170 8.12 -4.79 -6.23
C ASP A 170 6.73 -5.45 -6.10
N LEU A 171 6.24 -5.70 -4.87
CA LEU A 171 4.87 -6.14 -4.60
C LEU A 171 3.83 -5.13 -5.15
N ARG A 172 4.02 -3.84 -4.89
CA ARG A 172 3.15 -2.79 -5.44
C ARG A 172 3.11 -2.84 -6.96
N LEU A 173 4.28 -2.91 -7.60
CA LEU A 173 4.39 -3.02 -9.06
C LEU A 173 3.78 -4.32 -9.60
N PHE A 174 3.90 -5.43 -8.87
CA PHE A 174 3.25 -6.69 -9.21
C PHE A 174 1.72 -6.56 -9.19
N ILE A 175 1.16 -5.93 -8.16
CA ILE A 175 -0.27 -5.68 -8.04
C ILE A 175 -0.75 -4.77 -9.17
N SER A 176 -0.03 -3.69 -9.47
CA SER A 176 -0.41 -2.71 -10.50
C SER A 176 -0.51 -3.27 -11.92
N ARG A 177 0.03 -4.46 -12.18
CA ARG A 177 -0.15 -5.17 -13.46
C ARG A 177 -1.58 -5.71 -13.65
N ARG A 178 -2.36 -5.83 -12.58
CA ARG A 178 -3.74 -6.35 -12.59
C ARG A 178 -4.74 -5.26 -12.31
N CYS A 179 -4.56 -4.56 -11.20
CA CYS A 179 -5.33 -3.39 -10.82
C CYS A 179 -4.41 -2.40 -10.10
N LEU A 180 -4.72 -1.12 -10.22
CA LEU A 180 -3.97 -0.11 -9.48
C LEU A 180 -4.32 -0.19 -7.99
N PRO A 181 -3.34 0.10 -7.08
CA PRO A 181 -3.66 0.36 -5.68
C PRO A 181 -4.75 1.42 -5.57
N LEU A 182 -5.79 1.15 -4.80
CA LEU A 182 -6.94 2.03 -4.64
C LEU A 182 -6.68 3.04 -3.53
N HIS A 183 -6.75 4.32 -3.87
CA HIS A 183 -6.71 5.41 -2.93
C HIS A 183 -8.09 5.63 -2.30
N VAL A 184 -8.13 5.73 -0.98
CA VAL A 184 -9.31 6.14 -0.21
C VAL A 184 -9.09 7.59 0.20
N ASP A 185 -9.78 8.50 -0.46
CA ASP A 185 -9.74 9.95 -0.21
C ASP A 185 -10.49 10.30 1.10
N GLU A 186 -10.03 9.68 2.18
CA GLU A 186 -10.55 9.87 3.54
C GLU A 186 -9.39 9.80 4.54
N PHE A 187 -9.37 10.72 5.52
CA PHE A 187 -8.38 10.74 6.59
C PHE A 187 -8.70 9.66 7.63
N LEU A 188 -8.24 8.44 7.40
CA LEU A 188 -8.63 7.28 8.19
C LEU A 188 -7.72 7.01 9.39
N TYR A 189 -6.54 7.61 9.46
CA TYR A 189 -5.62 7.41 10.56
C TYR A 189 -4.73 8.62 10.82
N THR A 190 -4.02 8.60 11.93
CA THR A 190 -3.03 9.60 12.34
C THR A 190 -1.73 8.91 12.70
N GLU A 191 -0.63 9.40 12.18
CA GLU A 191 0.73 9.07 12.61
C GLU A 191 1.15 10.07 13.68
N VAL A 192 1.50 9.58 14.86
CA VAL A 192 2.07 10.43 15.91
C VAL A 192 3.57 10.17 15.97
N GLU A 193 4.33 11.14 15.45
CA GLU A 193 5.78 11.06 15.43
C GLU A 193 6.32 10.98 16.87
N GLN A 194 7.15 9.98 17.11
CA GLN A 194 7.86 9.88 18.38
C GLN A 194 9.14 10.71 18.32
N ASP A 195 9.47 11.39 19.42
CA ASP A 195 10.71 12.16 19.52
C ASP A 195 11.92 11.21 19.67
N THR A 196 12.26 10.52 18.61
CA THR A 196 13.44 9.65 18.52
C THR A 196 14.66 10.41 17.99
N ARG A 197 14.82 11.68 18.33
CA ARG A 197 15.94 12.49 17.85
C ARG A 197 17.30 12.01 18.36
N LEU A 198 17.78 10.95 17.75
CA LEU A 198 19.20 10.73 17.56
C LEU A 198 19.57 11.31 16.18
N SER A 199 20.05 12.56 16.18
CA SER A 199 20.69 13.30 15.09
C SER A 199 19.86 13.69 13.85
N GLY A 200 19.88 14.99 13.55
CA GLY A 200 19.29 15.69 12.43
C GLY A 200 19.78 15.33 11.01
N GLN A 201 19.57 14.10 10.56
CA GLN A 201 19.98 13.61 9.23
C GLN A 201 18.80 13.21 8.31
N LYS A 202 17.64 13.86 8.39
CA LYS A 202 16.49 13.49 7.53
C LYS A 202 16.46 14.12 6.12
N GLN A 203 17.41 14.99 5.73
CA GLN A 203 17.17 15.84 4.55
C GLN A 203 17.75 15.37 3.21
N PHE A 204 18.65 14.40 3.15
CA PHE A 204 19.35 14.00 1.91
C PHE A 204 19.61 12.49 1.76
N ASP A 205 18.75 11.67 2.29
CA ASP A 205 18.98 10.21 2.36
C ASP A 205 19.02 9.52 0.98
N TYR A 206 18.35 10.06 -0.03
CA TYR A 206 18.34 9.48 -1.38
C TYR A 206 19.58 9.79 -2.22
N VAL A 207 20.41 10.77 -1.82
CA VAL A 207 21.66 11.14 -2.51
C VAL A 207 22.89 10.53 -1.83
N ASP A 208 22.70 9.83 -0.70
CA ASP A 208 23.80 9.24 0.04
C ASP A 208 24.41 8.04 -0.74
N PRO A 209 25.71 8.08 -1.09
CA PRO A 209 26.38 6.95 -1.76
C PRO A 209 26.29 5.63 -0.99
N ARG A 210 26.03 5.68 0.32
CA ARG A 210 25.79 4.50 1.17
C ARG A 210 24.48 3.78 0.82
N ASN A 211 23.55 4.46 0.18
CA ASN A 211 22.26 3.90 -0.26
C ASN A 211 22.29 3.30 -1.67
N ARG A 212 23.49 3.14 -2.28
CA ARG A 212 23.61 2.60 -3.64
C ARG A 212 22.95 1.21 -3.80
N SER A 213 23.07 0.35 -2.80
CA SER A 213 22.44 -0.98 -2.83
C SER A 213 20.91 -0.88 -2.92
N ARG A 214 20.31 0.03 -2.15
CA ARG A 214 18.87 0.31 -2.21
C ARG A 214 18.44 0.81 -3.57
N GLN A 215 19.15 1.77 -4.14
CA GLN A 215 18.87 2.31 -5.48
C GLN A 215 18.91 1.20 -6.54
N LEU A 216 19.96 0.36 -6.52
CA LEU A 216 20.10 -0.76 -7.47
C LEU A 216 18.96 -1.79 -7.35
N GLU A 217 18.46 -2.03 -6.14
CA GLU A 217 17.30 -2.91 -5.96
C GLU A 217 16.02 -2.27 -6.50
N MET A 218 15.79 -0.97 -6.28
CA MET A 218 14.63 -0.25 -6.83
C MET A 218 14.68 -0.22 -8.36
N GLU A 219 15.84 0.07 -8.97
CA GLU A 219 16.04 0.00 -10.42
C GLU A 219 15.75 -1.41 -10.97
N ARG A 220 16.19 -2.45 -10.27
CA ARG A 220 15.97 -3.83 -10.68
C ARG A 220 14.48 -4.20 -10.63
N ALA A 221 13.76 -3.80 -9.58
CA ALA A 221 12.33 -4.02 -9.43
C ALA A 221 11.55 -3.28 -10.53
N CYS A 222 11.88 -2.01 -10.78
CA CYS A 222 11.28 -1.21 -11.84
C CYS A 222 11.52 -1.83 -13.22
N THR A 223 12.77 -2.20 -13.53
CA THR A 223 13.15 -2.85 -14.80
C THR A 223 12.38 -4.15 -15.01
N ARG A 224 12.24 -4.97 -13.97
CA ARG A 224 11.44 -6.20 -14.01
C ARG A 224 9.98 -5.92 -14.34
N HIS A 225 9.40 -4.90 -13.72
CA HIS A 225 8.04 -4.47 -14.00
C HIS A 225 7.87 -4.00 -15.45
N LEU A 226 8.75 -3.08 -15.90
CA LEU A 226 8.67 -2.55 -17.26
C LEU A 226 8.80 -3.65 -18.34
N ARG A 227 9.66 -4.65 -18.11
CA ARG A 227 9.74 -5.83 -18.98
C ARG A 227 8.46 -6.66 -18.96
N ALA A 228 7.86 -6.85 -17.79
CA ALA A 228 6.63 -7.63 -17.63
C ALA A 228 5.42 -7.01 -18.32
N ILE A 229 5.39 -5.68 -18.47
CA ILE A 229 4.32 -4.93 -19.15
C ILE A 229 4.70 -4.53 -20.59
N ASN A 230 5.84 -5.02 -21.12
CA ASN A 230 6.37 -4.68 -22.46
C ASN A 230 6.62 -3.18 -22.67
N ALA A 231 6.96 -2.45 -21.61
CA ALA A 231 7.29 -1.02 -21.64
C ALA A 231 8.78 -0.73 -21.42
N TYR A 232 9.61 -1.77 -21.38
CA TYR A 232 11.06 -1.61 -21.25
C TYR A 232 11.67 -1.26 -22.62
N LEU A 233 12.31 -0.09 -22.68
CA LEU A 233 13.05 0.35 -23.87
C LEU A 233 14.52 -0.05 -23.73
N HIS A 234 15.06 -0.69 -24.76
CA HIS A 234 16.49 -1.00 -24.83
C HIS A 234 17.29 0.26 -25.17
N GLY A 235 18.52 0.38 -24.63
CA GLY A 235 19.36 1.57 -24.82
C GLY A 235 19.68 1.93 -26.27
N ASP A 236 19.70 0.94 -27.12
CA ASP A 236 19.93 1.02 -28.58
C ASP A 236 18.69 1.54 -29.36
N GLU A 237 17.51 1.57 -28.72
CA GLU A 237 16.27 2.12 -29.30
C GLU A 237 16.14 3.64 -29.07
N TYR A 238 17.03 4.23 -28.24
CA TYR A 238 17.17 5.66 -28.08
C TYR A 238 18.06 6.23 -29.18
N ASP A 239 17.45 6.48 -30.33
CA ASP A 239 18.09 7.32 -31.32
C ASP A 239 17.96 8.78 -30.88
N GLU A 240 19.07 9.51 -30.71
CA GLU A 240 19.08 10.92 -30.31
C GLU A 240 18.17 11.78 -31.24
N VAL A 241 18.03 11.37 -32.49
CA VAL A 241 17.13 11.98 -33.48
C VAL A 241 15.65 11.82 -33.09
N LYS A 242 15.24 10.69 -32.51
CA LYS A 242 13.85 10.47 -32.07
C LYS A 242 13.53 11.30 -30.83
N LEU A 243 14.47 11.44 -29.89
CA LEU A 243 14.32 12.29 -28.73
C LEU A 243 14.17 13.76 -29.13
N HIS A 244 14.98 14.22 -30.07
CA HIS A 244 14.96 15.59 -30.59
C HIS A 244 13.63 15.89 -31.28
N ASN A 245 13.10 14.98 -32.08
CA ASN A 245 11.82 15.10 -32.77
C ASN A 245 10.63 15.06 -31.77
N CYS A 246 10.71 14.25 -30.72
CA CYS A 246 9.69 14.20 -29.68
C CYS A 246 9.65 15.51 -28.87
N ILE A 247 10.79 16.07 -28.52
CA ILE A 247 10.90 17.37 -27.84
C ILE A 247 10.44 18.50 -28.75
N GLN A 248 10.82 18.52 -30.03
CA GLN A 248 10.35 19.50 -31.00
C GLN A 248 8.83 19.43 -31.22
N SER A 249 8.25 18.23 -31.32
CA SER A 249 6.79 18.08 -31.47
C SER A 249 6.04 18.55 -30.24
N LEU A 250 6.56 18.35 -29.04
CA LEU A 250 6.03 18.91 -27.78
C LEU A 250 6.12 20.44 -27.74
N PHE A 251 7.25 21.02 -28.16
CA PHE A 251 7.42 22.48 -28.25
C PHE A 251 6.49 23.10 -29.29
N LEU A 252 6.33 22.49 -30.46
CA LEU A 252 5.43 23.00 -31.50
C LEU A 252 3.95 22.88 -31.11
N SER A 253 3.55 21.84 -30.38
CA SER A 253 2.20 21.73 -29.84
C SER A 253 1.93 22.74 -28.71
N TYR A 254 2.95 23.10 -27.95
CA TYR A 254 2.81 24.11 -26.87
C TYR A 254 2.64 25.54 -27.44
N HIS A 255 3.37 25.88 -28.51
CA HIS A 255 3.25 27.18 -29.19
C HIS A 255 1.97 27.34 -30.02
N SER A 256 1.30 26.24 -30.42
CA SER A 256 0.01 26.33 -31.12
C SER A 256 -1.19 26.51 -30.18
N LEU A 257 -1.01 26.32 -28.88
CA LEU A 257 -2.06 26.47 -27.85
C LEU A 257 -2.07 27.84 -27.19
N TYR A 258 -1.03 28.66 -27.40
CA TYR A 258 -0.95 30.03 -26.90
C TYR A 258 -0.39 30.94 -28.04
N PRO A 259 -1.28 31.58 -28.83
CA PRO A 259 -0.88 32.59 -29.81
C PRO A 259 -0.38 33.89 -29.15
#